data_705db468050abb77c4daae2713fd06af
#
_entry.id   705db468050abb77c4daae2713fd06af
#
_cell.length_a   1.000
_cell.length_b   1.000
_cell.length_c   1.000
_cell.angle_alpha   90.00
_cell.angle_beta   90.00
_cell.angle_gamma   90.00
#
_symmetry.space_group_name_H-M   'P 1'
#
loop_
_entity.id
_entity.type
_entity.pdbx_description
1 polymer ?
#
loop_
_entity_poly.entity_id
_entity_poly.type
_entity_poly.pdbx_seq_one_letter_code
_entity_poly.pdbx_strand_id
1 'polypeptide(L)'
;MTQLEVLEQHKSFNGQQIKYKHHSETLGCDMKFELYIPDTDQAIPLVWFLAGLSSTEENFTHKAGFQRYAAERGYAFIMPDTSPRGEDVPEGDNWDIGTGAGFYINATEEPWNKHFKMYDYLTQELPEIVHEIIPNFNGQEAIMGHSMGGYGALLIGMKNPDRFTSISAFAPITNPTKVPWGQKAFTTYLGEDESKWKEWDLVELIKAADDLPPVYITQGTADDFYEVQLVEDTFLAAAEGKDVTYETKEGYDHNYYFIATFVEDHIDFHHKHFQV
;
A
#
# COMPACT_ATOMS: atom_id res chain seq x y z
N MET A 1 -14.17 -17.52 -13.14
CA MET A 1 -13.78 -17.38 -11.71
C MET A 1 -12.31 -17.76 -11.60
N THR A 2 -11.47 -16.85 -11.16
CA THR A 2 -10.05 -17.13 -10.89
C THR A 2 -9.99 -18.19 -9.78
N GLN A 3 -9.21 -19.25 -9.97
CA GLN A 3 -9.07 -20.30 -8.95
C GLN A 3 -8.26 -19.73 -7.79
N LEU A 4 -8.90 -19.54 -6.63
CA LEU A 4 -8.26 -19.09 -5.40
C LEU A 4 -7.85 -20.31 -4.57
N GLU A 5 -6.56 -20.41 -4.24
CA GLU A 5 -5.97 -21.47 -3.43
C GLU A 5 -5.63 -20.93 -2.04
N VAL A 6 -6.07 -21.62 -0.99
CA VAL A 6 -5.64 -21.35 0.40
C VAL A 6 -4.32 -22.09 0.63
N LEU A 7 -3.25 -21.34 0.88
CA LEU A 7 -1.93 -21.91 1.19
C LEU A 7 -1.77 -22.17 2.69
N GLU A 8 -2.21 -21.23 3.52
CA GLU A 8 -2.10 -21.29 4.99
C GLU A 8 -3.34 -20.66 5.63
N GLN A 9 -3.70 -21.14 6.81
CA GLN A 9 -4.78 -20.57 7.62
C GLN A 9 -4.49 -20.77 9.11
N HIS A 10 -4.52 -19.67 9.84
CA HIS A 10 -4.22 -19.65 11.27
C HIS A 10 -5.26 -18.87 12.07
N LYS A 11 -5.65 -19.39 13.22
CA LYS A 11 -6.40 -18.61 14.20
C LYS A 11 -5.47 -17.55 14.80
N SER A 12 -5.91 -16.30 14.79
CA SER A 12 -5.15 -15.18 15.35
C SER A 12 -6.11 -14.23 16.05
N PHE A 13 -5.94 -14.06 17.38
CA PHE A 13 -6.89 -13.34 18.22
C PHE A 13 -8.34 -13.82 17.99
N ASN A 14 -9.27 -12.91 17.79
CA ASN A 14 -10.64 -13.26 17.42
C ASN A 14 -10.85 -13.11 15.91
N GLY A 15 -10.13 -13.93 15.15
CA GLY A 15 -10.17 -13.93 13.68
C GLY A 15 -9.28 -15.00 13.05
N GLN A 16 -9.14 -14.91 11.73
CA GLN A 16 -8.35 -15.83 10.91
C GLN A 16 -7.35 -15.04 10.08
N GLN A 17 -6.08 -15.46 10.11
CA GLN A 17 -5.06 -15.02 9.16
C GLN A 17 -4.94 -16.07 8.07
N ILE A 18 -5.16 -15.69 6.81
CA ILE A 18 -5.25 -16.63 5.69
C ILE A 18 -4.33 -16.15 4.57
N LYS A 19 -3.50 -17.06 4.06
CA LYS A 19 -2.65 -16.82 2.90
C LYS A 19 -3.26 -17.44 1.67
N TYR A 20 -3.44 -16.64 0.65
CA TYR A 20 -4.01 -17.04 -0.64
C TYR A 20 -3.01 -16.95 -1.77
N LYS A 21 -3.24 -17.79 -2.77
CA LYS A 21 -2.57 -17.74 -4.07
C LYS A 21 -3.61 -17.79 -5.18
N HIS A 22 -3.39 -17.01 -6.23
CA HIS A 22 -4.18 -17.06 -7.45
C HIS A 22 -3.33 -16.71 -8.66
N HIS A 23 -3.78 -17.09 -9.85
CA HIS A 23 -3.21 -16.56 -11.08
C HIS A 23 -3.80 -15.19 -11.38
N SER A 24 -2.94 -14.19 -11.55
CA SER A 24 -3.36 -12.85 -11.97
C SER A 24 -3.31 -12.72 -13.48
N GLU A 25 -4.44 -12.44 -14.09
CA GLU A 25 -4.54 -12.14 -15.52
C GLU A 25 -3.87 -10.79 -15.84
N THR A 26 -4.02 -9.81 -14.95
CA THR A 26 -3.42 -8.48 -15.09
C THR A 26 -1.90 -8.53 -15.11
N LEU A 27 -1.30 -9.32 -14.23
CA LEU A 27 0.15 -9.42 -14.09
C LEU A 27 0.74 -10.61 -14.89
N GLY A 28 -0.09 -11.53 -15.38
CA GLY A 28 0.34 -12.71 -16.12
C GLY A 28 1.24 -13.65 -15.32
N CYS A 29 1.04 -13.74 -14.01
CA CYS A 29 1.79 -14.60 -13.10
C CYS A 29 0.96 -14.98 -11.87
N ASP A 30 1.46 -15.96 -11.11
CA ASP A 30 0.85 -16.31 -9.83
C ASP A 30 1.17 -15.26 -8.78
N MET A 31 0.13 -14.79 -8.08
CA MET A 31 0.24 -13.81 -7.03
C MET A 31 -0.22 -14.37 -5.69
N LYS A 32 0.35 -13.84 -4.62
CA LYS A 32 -0.04 -14.15 -3.25
C LYS A 32 -0.54 -12.90 -2.54
N PHE A 33 -1.43 -13.11 -1.59
CA PHE A 33 -1.82 -12.09 -0.63
C PHE A 33 -2.20 -12.74 0.71
N GLU A 34 -2.05 -11.97 1.77
CA GLU A 34 -2.53 -12.32 3.10
C GLU A 34 -3.84 -11.58 3.38
N LEU A 35 -4.76 -12.23 4.08
CA LEU A 35 -6.04 -11.64 4.47
C LEU A 35 -6.32 -11.99 5.92
N TYR A 36 -6.55 -10.97 6.76
CA TYR A 36 -7.09 -11.14 8.10
C TYR A 36 -8.60 -10.88 8.08
N ILE A 37 -9.37 -11.83 8.63
CA ILE A 37 -10.82 -11.71 8.74
C ILE A 37 -11.21 -11.87 10.21
N PRO A 38 -11.85 -10.87 10.85
CA PRO A 38 -12.32 -10.98 12.22
C PRO A 38 -13.51 -11.94 12.32
N ASP A 39 -13.60 -12.67 13.44
CA ASP A 39 -14.78 -13.48 13.78
C ASP A 39 -15.88 -12.56 14.33
N THR A 40 -16.74 -12.05 13.48
CA THR A 40 -17.84 -11.16 13.84
C THR A 40 -19.03 -11.37 12.93
N ASP A 41 -20.24 -11.16 13.46
CA ASP A 41 -21.49 -11.13 12.68
C ASP A 41 -21.83 -9.71 12.19
N GLN A 42 -21.00 -8.72 12.56
CA GLN A 42 -21.20 -7.34 12.12
C GLN A 42 -20.73 -7.12 10.68
N ALA A 43 -21.10 -6.01 10.10
CA ALA A 43 -20.60 -5.54 8.83
C ALA A 43 -19.09 -5.23 8.90
N ILE A 44 -18.31 -5.74 7.96
CA ILE A 44 -16.83 -5.70 7.99
C ILE A 44 -16.32 -4.69 6.97
N PRO A 45 -15.67 -3.60 7.37
CA PRO A 45 -14.87 -2.77 6.47
C PRO A 45 -13.50 -3.39 6.22
N LEU A 46 -12.84 -2.97 5.13
CA LEU A 46 -11.56 -3.47 4.68
C LEU A 46 -10.47 -2.41 4.75
N VAL A 47 -9.34 -2.75 5.32
CA VAL A 47 -8.11 -1.94 5.29
C VAL A 47 -7.07 -2.63 4.40
N TRP A 48 -6.56 -1.90 3.41
CA TRP A 48 -5.45 -2.31 2.57
C TRP A 48 -4.13 -1.87 3.21
N PHE A 49 -3.16 -2.77 3.29
CA PHE A 49 -1.80 -2.41 3.66
C PHE A 49 -0.82 -2.74 2.53
N LEU A 50 -0.10 -1.73 2.06
CA LEU A 50 0.91 -1.85 1.03
C LEU A 50 2.31 -1.81 1.64
N ALA A 51 3.09 -2.86 1.41
CA ALA A 51 4.43 -3.00 1.97
C ALA A 51 5.49 -2.22 1.18
N GLY A 52 6.64 -1.99 1.82
CA GLY A 52 7.78 -1.29 1.25
C GLY A 52 8.65 -2.15 0.33
N LEU A 53 9.73 -1.56 -0.17
CA LEU A 53 10.73 -2.21 -1.02
C LEU A 53 11.25 -3.50 -0.40
N SER A 54 11.48 -4.51 -1.24
CA SER A 54 11.98 -5.86 -0.91
C SER A 54 11.07 -6.70 0.00
N SER A 55 9.91 -6.20 0.38
CA SER A 55 8.91 -6.91 1.18
C SER A 55 8.02 -7.81 0.33
N THR A 56 7.26 -8.67 1.02
CA THR A 56 6.20 -9.50 0.47
C THR A 56 4.89 -9.26 1.24
N GLU A 57 3.87 -10.01 0.94
CA GLU A 57 2.61 -10.06 1.68
C GLU A 57 2.78 -10.44 3.17
N GLU A 58 3.91 -11.07 3.53
CA GLU A 58 4.15 -11.59 4.88
C GLU A 58 4.72 -10.57 5.87
N ASN A 59 5.42 -9.54 5.40
CA ASN A 59 6.18 -8.67 6.30
C ASN A 59 5.28 -7.97 7.35
N PHE A 60 4.21 -7.34 6.91
CA PHE A 60 3.26 -6.70 7.81
C PHE A 60 2.49 -7.72 8.65
N THR A 61 2.08 -8.82 8.04
CA THR A 61 1.38 -9.92 8.71
C THR A 61 2.11 -10.42 9.95
N HIS A 62 3.42 -10.61 9.85
CA HIS A 62 4.21 -11.19 10.94
C HIS A 62 4.85 -10.18 11.89
N LYS A 63 5.01 -8.92 11.46
CA LYS A 63 5.84 -7.95 12.20
C LYS A 63 5.09 -6.76 12.79
N ALA A 64 3.90 -6.42 12.27
CA ALA A 64 3.20 -5.21 12.67
C ALA A 64 2.34 -5.36 13.94
N GLY A 65 1.92 -6.56 14.28
CA GLY A 65 1.06 -6.80 15.46
C GLY A 65 -0.35 -6.21 15.34
N PHE A 66 -0.85 -6.00 14.13
CA PHE A 66 -2.12 -5.34 13.84
C PHE A 66 -3.35 -6.21 14.16
N GLN A 67 -3.23 -7.55 14.17
CA GLN A 67 -4.36 -8.47 14.24
C GLN A 67 -5.23 -8.27 15.50
N ARG A 68 -4.59 -7.93 16.65
CA ARG A 68 -5.33 -7.60 17.87
C ARG A 68 -6.30 -6.45 17.62
N TYR A 69 -5.82 -5.37 17.09
CA TYR A 69 -6.59 -4.15 16.87
C TYR A 69 -7.65 -4.32 15.78
N ALA A 70 -7.33 -5.09 14.74
CA ALA A 70 -8.28 -5.48 13.70
C ALA A 70 -9.43 -6.32 14.28
N ALA A 71 -9.13 -7.31 15.16
CA ALA A 71 -10.13 -8.11 15.82
C ALA A 71 -11.04 -7.29 16.74
N GLU A 72 -10.45 -6.40 17.55
CA GLU A 72 -11.17 -5.55 18.50
C GLU A 72 -12.15 -4.59 17.81
N ARG A 73 -11.78 -4.10 16.61
CA ARG A 73 -12.60 -3.15 15.83
C ARG A 73 -13.46 -3.80 14.76
N GLY A 74 -13.31 -5.10 14.53
CA GLY A 74 -14.08 -5.84 13.52
C GLY A 74 -13.68 -5.56 12.09
N TYR A 75 -12.39 -5.32 11.80
CA TYR A 75 -11.90 -4.97 10.45
C TYR A 75 -11.16 -6.12 9.78
N ALA A 76 -11.40 -6.30 8.49
CA ALA A 76 -10.55 -7.11 7.64
C ALA A 76 -9.33 -6.31 7.17
N PHE A 77 -8.20 -7.01 7.00
CA PHE A 77 -6.96 -6.44 6.47
C PHE A 77 -6.45 -7.29 5.33
N ILE A 78 -6.12 -6.65 4.21
CA ILE A 78 -5.45 -7.30 3.08
C ILE A 78 -4.03 -6.77 2.92
N MET A 79 -3.08 -7.69 2.75
CA MET A 79 -1.68 -7.44 2.47
C MET A 79 -1.32 -8.14 1.15
N PRO A 80 -1.36 -7.43 0.01
CA PRO A 80 -0.88 -7.97 -1.27
C PRO A 80 0.65 -8.03 -1.32
N ASP A 81 1.19 -8.86 -2.20
CA ASP A 81 2.62 -8.84 -2.54
C ASP A 81 2.97 -7.49 -3.21
N THR A 82 4.25 -7.16 -3.20
CA THR A 82 4.80 -5.87 -3.65
C THR A 82 5.12 -5.80 -5.13
N SER A 83 5.14 -6.93 -5.81
CA SER A 83 5.42 -7.03 -7.24
C SER A 83 4.95 -8.36 -7.84
N PRO A 84 4.85 -8.47 -9.17
CA PRO A 84 4.84 -9.78 -9.82
C PRO A 84 6.13 -10.55 -9.49
N ARG A 85 6.04 -11.89 -9.52
CA ARG A 85 7.15 -12.83 -9.29
C ARG A 85 6.99 -14.05 -10.20
N GLY A 86 8.12 -14.64 -10.61
CA GLY A 86 8.12 -15.88 -11.40
C GLY A 86 9.27 -15.93 -12.39
N GLU A 87 9.49 -17.10 -13.00
CA GLU A 87 10.61 -17.34 -13.93
C GLU A 87 10.54 -16.46 -15.19
N ASP A 88 9.32 -16.13 -15.63
CA ASP A 88 9.09 -15.29 -16.81
C ASP A 88 8.99 -13.79 -16.50
N VAL A 89 9.08 -13.41 -15.22
CA VAL A 89 9.01 -12.02 -14.78
C VAL A 89 10.40 -11.40 -14.81
N PRO A 90 10.58 -10.23 -15.47
CA PRO A 90 11.90 -9.60 -15.53
C PRO A 90 12.39 -9.15 -14.15
N GLU A 91 13.71 -9.27 -13.95
CA GLU A 91 14.40 -8.85 -12.74
C GLU A 91 15.32 -7.65 -13.00
N GLY A 92 15.49 -6.81 -11.99
CA GLY A 92 16.46 -5.73 -12.01
C GLY A 92 17.85 -6.17 -11.54
N ASP A 93 18.82 -5.29 -11.74
CA ASP A 93 20.21 -5.52 -11.31
C ASP A 93 20.39 -5.39 -9.78
N ASN A 94 19.42 -4.77 -9.11
CA ASN A 94 19.44 -4.51 -7.67
C ASN A 94 18.05 -4.71 -7.05
N TRP A 95 18.01 -4.82 -5.74
CA TRP A 95 16.81 -5.03 -4.92
C TRP A 95 15.75 -3.92 -5.01
N ASP A 96 16.09 -2.77 -5.55
CA ASP A 96 15.21 -1.61 -5.67
C ASP A 96 14.50 -1.50 -7.04
N ILE A 97 14.68 -2.48 -7.92
CA ILE A 97 13.97 -2.67 -9.20
C ILE A 97 13.62 -4.15 -9.39
N GLY A 98 12.48 -4.45 -9.97
CA GLY A 98 12.03 -5.81 -10.23
C GLY A 98 11.28 -6.41 -9.06
N THR A 99 11.61 -7.66 -8.72
CA THR A 99 10.96 -8.39 -7.62
C THR A 99 11.06 -7.64 -6.30
N GLY A 100 9.91 -7.42 -5.67
CA GLY A 100 9.81 -6.64 -4.43
C GLY A 100 9.83 -5.12 -4.62
N ALA A 101 9.78 -4.63 -5.85
CA ALA A 101 9.95 -3.22 -6.18
C ALA A 101 9.02 -2.73 -7.30
N GLY A 102 7.76 -3.13 -7.27
CA GLY A 102 6.76 -2.77 -8.29
C GLY A 102 6.27 -1.34 -8.25
N PHE A 103 6.54 -0.59 -7.20
CA PHE A 103 6.15 0.81 -6.98
C PHE A 103 4.66 1.10 -7.15
N TYR A 104 3.82 0.07 -7.23
CA TYR A 104 2.36 0.21 -7.33
C TYR A 104 1.88 1.05 -8.53
N ILE A 105 2.68 1.12 -9.57
CA ILE A 105 2.39 1.80 -10.85
C ILE A 105 2.19 0.79 -11.97
N ASN A 106 1.82 1.27 -13.16
CA ASN A 106 1.78 0.48 -14.38
C ASN A 106 2.99 0.82 -15.27
N ALA A 107 3.88 -0.12 -15.47
CA ALA A 107 5.03 0.05 -16.35
C ALA A 107 4.59 0.15 -17.82
N THR A 108 5.26 1.02 -18.57
CA THR A 108 5.05 1.22 -20.00
C THR A 108 6.23 0.74 -20.85
N GLU A 109 7.40 0.60 -20.23
CA GLU A 109 8.63 0.24 -20.92
C GLU A 109 8.88 -1.26 -20.92
N GLU A 110 9.34 -1.82 -22.04
CA GLU A 110 9.76 -3.21 -22.12
C GLU A 110 11.08 -3.44 -21.32
N PRO A 111 11.26 -4.59 -20.70
CA PRO A 111 10.35 -5.76 -20.65
C PRO A 111 9.31 -5.69 -19.54
N TRP A 112 9.27 -4.61 -18.77
CA TRP A 112 8.46 -4.45 -17.55
C TRP A 112 6.95 -4.40 -17.81
N ASN A 113 6.55 -3.82 -18.94
CA ASN A 113 5.15 -3.56 -19.29
C ASN A 113 4.26 -4.81 -19.40
N LYS A 114 4.86 -6.00 -19.47
CA LYS A 114 4.09 -7.26 -19.50
C LYS A 114 3.52 -7.65 -18.14
N HIS A 115 4.27 -7.42 -17.08
CA HIS A 115 3.97 -7.97 -15.75
C HIS A 115 3.85 -6.90 -14.67
N PHE A 116 4.54 -5.76 -14.80
CA PHE A 116 4.57 -4.72 -13.76
C PHE A 116 3.41 -3.74 -13.93
N LYS A 117 2.20 -4.19 -13.61
CA LYS A 117 0.94 -3.42 -13.64
C LYS A 117 0.26 -3.47 -12.29
N MET A 118 1.03 -3.17 -11.23
CA MET A 118 0.54 -3.28 -9.86
C MET A 118 -0.63 -2.34 -9.57
N TYR A 119 -0.68 -1.17 -10.20
CA TYR A 119 -1.80 -0.25 -10.05
C TYR A 119 -3.12 -0.90 -10.52
N ASP A 120 -3.16 -1.43 -11.74
CA ASP A 120 -4.35 -2.10 -12.27
C ASP A 120 -4.71 -3.34 -11.45
N TYR A 121 -3.72 -4.12 -11.02
CA TYR A 121 -3.95 -5.28 -10.17
C TYR A 121 -4.67 -4.91 -8.87
N LEU A 122 -4.21 -3.85 -8.18
CA LEU A 122 -4.77 -3.41 -6.89
C LEU A 122 -6.05 -2.59 -7.00
N THR A 123 -6.32 -2.01 -8.16
CA THR A 123 -7.50 -1.17 -8.34
C THR A 123 -8.64 -1.86 -9.10
N GLN A 124 -8.36 -2.93 -9.83
CA GLN A 124 -9.33 -3.63 -10.67
C GLN A 124 -9.46 -5.10 -10.31
N GLU A 125 -8.41 -5.92 -10.45
CA GLU A 125 -8.51 -7.38 -10.33
C GLU A 125 -8.64 -7.87 -8.88
N LEU A 126 -7.70 -7.50 -8.01
CA LEU A 126 -7.68 -8.00 -6.63
C LEU A 126 -8.90 -7.56 -5.81
N PRO A 127 -9.45 -6.34 -5.95
CA PRO A 127 -10.67 -5.96 -5.24
C PRO A 127 -11.86 -6.87 -5.54
N GLU A 128 -12.07 -7.28 -6.79
CA GLU A 128 -13.17 -8.18 -7.16
C GLU A 128 -13.08 -9.52 -6.41
N ILE A 129 -11.86 -10.07 -6.29
CA ILE A 129 -11.62 -11.31 -5.55
C ILE A 129 -11.87 -11.14 -4.06
N VAL A 130 -11.30 -10.08 -3.46
CA VAL A 130 -11.31 -9.88 -2.01
C VAL A 130 -12.70 -9.53 -1.49
N HIS A 131 -13.45 -8.71 -2.22
CA HIS A 131 -14.81 -8.33 -1.83
C HIS A 131 -15.75 -9.55 -1.79
N GLU A 132 -15.53 -10.57 -2.64
CA GLU A 132 -16.34 -11.79 -2.66
C GLU A 132 -16.06 -12.73 -1.48
N ILE A 133 -14.83 -12.71 -0.94
CA ILE A 133 -14.41 -13.67 0.10
C ILE A 133 -14.52 -13.13 1.53
N ILE A 134 -14.70 -11.82 1.71
CA ILE A 134 -14.90 -11.23 3.03
C ILE A 134 -16.39 -11.36 3.41
N PRO A 135 -16.71 -12.12 4.49
CA PRO A 135 -18.10 -12.23 4.94
C PRO A 135 -18.65 -10.86 5.37
N ASN A 136 -19.88 -10.56 5.02
CA ASN A 136 -20.54 -9.31 5.43
C ASN A 136 -19.74 -8.03 5.11
N PHE A 137 -18.96 -8.03 4.03
CA PHE A 137 -18.25 -6.84 3.58
C PHE A 137 -19.23 -5.68 3.36
N ASN A 138 -18.97 -4.53 3.98
CA ASN A 138 -19.90 -3.39 3.99
C ASN A 138 -19.66 -2.37 2.86
N GLY A 139 -18.68 -2.62 1.99
CA GLY A 139 -18.33 -1.71 0.89
C GLY A 139 -17.42 -0.55 1.30
N GLN A 140 -17.03 -0.41 2.56
CA GLN A 140 -16.13 0.65 3.01
C GLN A 140 -14.70 0.15 3.03
N GLU A 141 -13.81 0.95 2.46
CA GLU A 141 -12.38 0.64 2.36
C GLU A 141 -11.53 1.82 2.87
N ALA A 142 -10.41 1.49 3.49
CA ALA A 142 -9.32 2.42 3.79
C ALA A 142 -8.01 1.84 3.26
N ILE A 143 -7.01 2.70 3.05
CA ILE A 143 -5.71 2.27 2.54
C ILE A 143 -4.58 2.86 3.36
N MET A 144 -3.60 2.02 3.67
CA MET A 144 -2.39 2.41 4.37
C MET A 144 -1.17 1.69 3.79
N GLY A 145 0.03 2.19 4.08
CA GLY A 145 1.26 1.55 3.62
C GLY A 145 2.51 2.10 4.24
N HIS A 146 3.64 1.48 3.94
CA HIS A 146 4.95 1.85 4.46
C HIS A 146 5.95 2.09 3.34
N SER A 147 6.73 3.17 3.41
CA SER A 147 7.84 3.47 2.48
C SER A 147 7.36 3.56 1.02
N MET A 148 7.85 2.68 0.12
CA MET A 148 7.30 2.49 -1.23
C MET A 148 5.80 2.20 -1.18
N GLY A 149 5.34 1.41 -0.21
CA GLY A 149 3.91 1.14 0.00
C GLY A 149 3.15 2.33 0.57
N GLY A 150 3.80 3.20 1.32
CA GLY A 150 3.25 4.49 1.73
C GLY A 150 3.00 5.41 0.54
N TYR A 151 3.96 5.45 -0.40
CA TYR A 151 3.77 6.06 -1.71
C TYR A 151 2.57 5.44 -2.43
N GLY A 152 2.51 4.11 -2.50
CA GLY A 152 1.41 3.39 -3.16
C GLY A 152 0.05 3.68 -2.54
N ALA A 153 -0.04 3.73 -1.21
CA ALA A 153 -1.29 4.06 -0.50
C ALA A 153 -1.76 5.49 -0.81
N LEU A 154 -0.86 6.46 -0.78
CA LEU A 154 -1.16 7.84 -1.15
C LEU A 154 -1.57 7.95 -2.63
N LEU A 155 -0.82 7.29 -3.53
CA LEU A 155 -1.10 7.27 -4.96
C LEU A 155 -2.49 6.71 -5.27
N ILE A 156 -2.77 5.49 -4.80
CA ILE A 156 -4.02 4.78 -5.07
C ILE A 156 -5.19 5.51 -4.42
N GLY A 157 -5.03 5.96 -3.17
CA GLY A 157 -6.06 6.70 -2.45
C GLY A 157 -6.41 8.02 -3.13
N MET A 158 -5.43 8.82 -3.56
CA MET A 158 -5.67 10.08 -4.25
C MET A 158 -6.25 9.92 -5.66
N LYS A 159 -5.86 8.85 -6.37
CA LYS A 159 -6.43 8.55 -7.71
C LYS A 159 -7.82 7.91 -7.66
N ASN A 160 -8.26 7.41 -6.50
CA ASN A 160 -9.55 6.77 -6.31
C ASN A 160 -10.27 7.32 -5.05
N PRO A 161 -10.53 8.63 -4.98
CA PRO A 161 -11.04 9.28 -3.76
C PRO A 161 -12.43 8.78 -3.34
N ASP A 162 -13.26 8.35 -4.30
CA ASP A 162 -14.60 7.83 -4.02
C ASP A 162 -14.60 6.40 -3.42
N ARG A 163 -13.47 5.70 -3.52
CA ARG A 163 -13.35 4.33 -3.03
C ARG A 163 -12.93 4.27 -1.56
N PHE A 164 -12.02 5.14 -1.14
CA PHE A 164 -11.42 5.07 0.18
C PHE A 164 -11.96 6.14 1.12
N THR A 165 -12.31 5.74 2.33
CA THR A 165 -12.79 6.65 3.39
C THR A 165 -11.66 7.45 4.03
N SER A 166 -10.43 6.93 3.99
CA SER A 166 -9.23 7.55 4.56
C SER A 166 -7.96 6.89 4.04
N ILE A 167 -6.85 7.62 4.11
CA ILE A 167 -5.53 7.21 3.62
C ILE A 167 -4.51 7.41 4.74
N SER A 168 -3.63 6.44 5.00
CA SER A 168 -2.51 6.69 5.90
C SER A 168 -1.19 6.09 5.42
N ALA A 169 -0.08 6.62 5.91
CA ALA A 169 1.24 6.16 5.49
C ALA A 169 2.28 6.27 6.60
N PHE A 170 3.10 5.23 6.73
CA PHE A 170 4.31 5.22 7.54
C PHE A 170 5.51 5.54 6.65
N ALA A 171 6.27 6.57 6.96
CA ALA A 171 7.52 6.92 6.29
C ALA A 171 7.42 6.83 4.74
N PRO A 172 6.46 7.49 4.08
CA PRO A 172 6.23 7.34 2.65
C PRO A 172 7.29 8.06 1.81
N ILE A 173 7.53 7.53 0.59
CA ILE A 173 8.19 8.30 -0.48
C ILE A 173 7.15 9.32 -0.99
N THR A 174 7.26 10.58 -0.59
CA THR A 174 6.25 11.62 -0.90
C THR A 174 6.51 12.37 -2.20
N ASN A 175 7.76 12.35 -2.67
CA ASN A 175 8.16 13.07 -3.89
C ASN A 175 9.04 12.19 -4.80
N PRO A 176 8.47 11.15 -5.42
CA PRO A 176 9.24 10.14 -6.15
C PRO A 176 10.07 10.73 -7.31
N THR A 177 9.60 11.77 -7.97
CA THR A 177 10.31 12.39 -9.09
C THR A 177 11.56 13.17 -8.68
N LYS A 178 11.78 13.40 -7.39
CA LYS A 178 12.90 14.19 -6.85
C LYS A 178 13.85 13.39 -5.95
N VAL A 179 13.60 12.11 -5.72
CA VAL A 179 14.42 11.25 -4.88
C VAL A 179 14.98 10.05 -5.66
N PRO A 180 16.16 9.53 -5.28
CA PRO A 180 16.86 8.51 -6.07
C PRO A 180 16.02 7.25 -6.36
N TRP A 181 15.32 6.68 -5.39
CA TRP A 181 14.49 5.49 -5.61
C TRP A 181 13.36 5.74 -6.62
N GLY A 182 12.66 6.85 -6.47
CA GLY A 182 11.56 7.19 -7.38
C GLY A 182 12.04 7.51 -8.78
N GLN A 183 13.13 8.28 -8.94
CA GLN A 183 13.72 8.57 -10.24
C GLN A 183 14.16 7.30 -10.95
N LYS A 184 14.84 6.39 -10.25
CA LYS A 184 15.26 5.10 -10.80
C LYS A 184 14.08 4.25 -11.25
N ALA A 185 13.05 4.12 -10.39
CA ALA A 185 11.85 3.35 -10.70
C ALA A 185 11.10 3.93 -11.90
N PHE A 186 10.87 5.25 -11.93
CA PHE A 186 10.13 5.90 -13.01
C PHE A 186 10.90 5.87 -14.34
N THR A 187 12.21 6.10 -14.33
CA THR A 187 13.04 5.93 -15.53
C THR A 187 12.95 4.50 -16.06
N THR A 188 13.04 3.50 -15.17
CA THR A 188 13.01 2.08 -15.55
C THR A 188 11.65 1.64 -16.07
N TYR A 189 10.58 1.99 -15.36
CA TYR A 189 9.23 1.50 -15.67
C TYR A 189 8.44 2.37 -16.64
N LEU A 190 8.69 3.69 -16.65
CA LEU A 190 7.94 4.67 -17.44
C LEU A 190 8.76 5.34 -18.55
N GLY A 191 10.08 5.10 -18.57
CA GLY A 191 11.00 5.71 -19.53
C GLY A 191 11.52 7.09 -19.10
N GLU A 192 12.39 7.67 -19.93
CA GLU A 192 13.09 8.94 -19.64
C GLU A 192 12.21 10.20 -19.84
N ASP A 193 11.04 10.05 -20.45
CA ASP A 193 10.12 11.17 -20.66
C ASP A 193 9.40 11.53 -19.36
N GLU A 194 9.94 12.50 -18.62
CA GLU A 194 9.40 12.96 -17.35
C GLU A 194 7.95 13.50 -17.45
N SER A 195 7.46 13.83 -18.63
CA SER A 195 6.06 14.24 -18.79
C SER A 195 5.08 13.12 -18.47
N LYS A 196 5.50 11.85 -18.64
CA LYS A 196 4.73 10.65 -18.30
C LYS A 196 4.73 10.34 -16.80
N TRP A 197 5.63 10.94 -16.02
CA TRP A 197 5.74 10.70 -14.58
C TRP A 197 4.68 11.47 -13.79
N LYS A 198 4.13 12.55 -14.33
CA LYS A 198 3.20 13.45 -13.62
C LYS A 198 1.96 12.77 -13.08
N GLU A 199 1.42 11.80 -13.80
CA GLU A 199 0.24 11.04 -13.36
C GLU A 199 0.51 10.10 -12.17
N TRP A 200 1.79 9.86 -11.87
CA TRP A 200 2.27 9.02 -10.78
C TRP A 200 2.99 9.81 -9.67
N ASP A 201 3.09 11.12 -9.82
CA ASP A 201 3.74 12.01 -8.85
C ASP A 201 2.73 12.53 -7.81
N LEU A 202 3.02 12.28 -6.53
CA LEU A 202 2.09 12.67 -5.46
C LEU A 202 1.95 14.18 -5.31
N VAL A 203 3.00 14.96 -5.61
CA VAL A 203 2.96 16.42 -5.54
C VAL A 203 2.03 16.99 -6.61
N GLU A 204 2.09 16.44 -7.82
CA GLU A 204 1.16 16.84 -8.89
C GLU A 204 -0.28 16.41 -8.60
N LEU A 205 -0.46 15.18 -8.09
CA LEU A 205 -1.79 14.66 -7.75
C LEU A 205 -2.45 15.47 -6.63
N ILE A 206 -1.73 15.78 -5.54
CA ILE A 206 -2.33 16.51 -4.43
C ILE A 206 -2.66 17.95 -4.78
N LYS A 207 -1.87 18.60 -5.65
CA LYS A 207 -2.19 19.93 -6.19
C LYS A 207 -3.48 19.93 -7.00
N ALA A 208 -3.69 18.89 -7.81
CA ALA A 208 -4.83 18.78 -8.71
C ALA A 208 -6.11 18.28 -8.01
N ALA A 209 -6.01 17.73 -6.82
CA ALA A 209 -7.15 17.13 -6.12
C ALA A 209 -8.07 18.20 -5.52
N ASP A 210 -9.33 18.21 -5.91
CA ASP A 210 -10.37 19.08 -5.34
C ASP A 210 -10.98 18.49 -4.07
N ASP A 211 -11.16 17.17 -4.05
CA ASP A 211 -11.71 16.41 -2.93
C ASP A 211 -10.80 15.23 -2.63
N LEU A 212 -10.35 15.12 -1.37
CA LEU A 212 -9.46 14.07 -0.90
C LEU A 212 -10.02 13.43 0.35
N PRO A 213 -9.94 12.10 0.49
CA PRO A 213 -10.10 11.47 1.78
C PRO A 213 -9.08 12.04 2.78
N PRO A 214 -9.42 12.10 4.08
CA PRO A 214 -8.45 12.48 5.11
C PRO A 214 -7.18 11.65 5.05
N VAL A 215 -6.02 12.31 5.23
CA VAL A 215 -4.69 11.69 5.13
C VAL A 215 -3.94 11.81 6.45
N TYR A 216 -3.35 10.70 6.93
CA TYR A 216 -2.49 10.67 8.11
C TYR A 216 -1.13 10.07 7.78
N ILE A 217 -0.06 10.82 8.04
CA ILE A 217 1.32 10.39 7.77
C ILE A 217 2.15 10.47 9.05
N THR A 218 2.93 9.42 9.32
CA THR A 218 3.93 9.41 10.39
C THR A 218 5.32 9.15 9.85
N GLN A 219 6.33 9.84 10.43
CA GLN A 219 7.73 9.73 10.03
C GLN A 219 8.64 9.66 11.26
N GLY A 220 9.51 8.65 11.31
CA GLY A 220 10.53 8.54 12.35
C GLY A 220 11.69 9.54 12.14
N THR A 221 12.15 10.20 13.19
CA THR A 221 13.23 11.20 13.07
C THR A 221 14.63 10.57 12.97
N ALA A 222 14.77 9.29 13.35
CA ALA A 222 16.03 8.53 13.23
C ALA A 222 16.05 7.59 12.01
N ASP A 223 15.17 7.82 11.02
CA ASP A 223 15.09 7.06 9.79
C ASP A 223 16.26 7.42 8.87
N ASP A 224 17.11 6.44 8.54
CA ASP A 224 18.30 6.62 7.69
C ASP A 224 17.97 7.07 6.26
N PHE A 225 16.75 6.87 5.80
CA PHE A 225 16.29 7.27 4.46
C PHE A 225 15.59 8.63 4.43
N TYR A 226 15.34 9.23 5.60
CA TYR A 226 14.51 10.42 5.74
C TYR A 226 14.98 11.58 4.85
N GLU A 227 16.24 11.97 4.96
CA GLU A 227 16.78 13.12 4.25
C GLU A 227 17.00 12.89 2.74
N VAL A 228 17.11 11.63 2.30
CA VAL A 228 17.48 11.30 0.93
C VAL A 228 16.29 10.79 0.10
N GLN A 229 15.41 10.00 0.70
CA GLN A 229 14.36 9.28 -0.01
C GLN A 229 12.93 9.69 0.39
N LEU A 230 12.75 10.25 1.60
CA LEU A 230 11.43 10.44 2.20
C LEU A 230 11.11 11.93 2.46
N VAL A 231 11.85 12.82 1.82
CA VAL A 231 11.73 14.28 1.99
C VAL A 231 10.30 14.75 1.72
N GLU A 232 9.63 15.33 2.73
CA GLU A 232 8.22 15.69 2.70
C GLU A 232 7.90 17.15 2.36
N ASP A 233 8.89 18.05 2.42
CA ASP A 233 8.68 19.50 2.35
C ASP A 233 7.84 19.94 1.14
N THR A 234 8.17 19.43 -0.04
CA THR A 234 7.46 19.79 -1.29
C THR A 234 6.04 19.25 -1.30
N PHE A 235 5.85 18.03 -0.79
CA PHE A 235 4.54 17.42 -0.68
C PHE A 235 3.65 18.18 0.31
N LEU A 236 4.18 18.50 1.51
CA LEU A 236 3.43 19.24 2.54
C LEU A 236 3.09 20.66 2.08
N ALA A 237 4.00 21.32 1.37
CA ALA A 237 3.71 22.63 0.77
C ALA A 237 2.57 22.54 -0.28
N ALA A 238 2.56 21.47 -1.08
CA ALA A 238 1.49 21.23 -2.04
C ALA A 238 0.15 20.82 -1.40
N ALA A 239 0.20 20.27 -0.19
CA ALA A 239 -0.94 19.85 0.61
C ALA A 239 -1.56 20.98 1.45
N GLU A 240 -1.04 22.21 1.38
CA GLU A 240 -1.57 23.32 2.15
C GLU A 240 -3.08 23.52 1.90
N GLY A 241 -3.86 23.56 2.99
CA GLY A 241 -5.31 23.69 2.94
C GLY A 241 -6.08 22.38 2.66
N LYS A 242 -5.39 21.26 2.54
CA LYS A 242 -5.97 19.92 2.43
C LYS A 242 -6.05 19.24 3.81
N ASP A 243 -6.91 18.23 3.95
CA ASP A 243 -7.02 17.43 5.17
C ASP A 243 -5.87 16.41 5.27
N VAL A 244 -4.68 16.91 5.53
CA VAL A 244 -3.45 16.13 5.68
C VAL A 244 -2.83 16.39 7.04
N THR A 245 -2.73 15.37 7.86
CA THR A 245 -2.00 15.39 9.14
C THR A 245 -0.67 14.66 8.97
N TYR A 246 0.43 15.36 9.30
CA TYR A 246 1.79 14.81 9.28
C TYR A 246 2.42 14.94 10.66
N GLU A 247 2.91 13.82 11.19
CA GLU A 247 3.55 13.78 12.52
C GLU A 247 4.92 13.13 12.45
N THR A 248 5.90 13.75 13.11
CA THR A 248 7.20 13.12 13.36
C THR A 248 7.17 12.32 14.67
N LYS A 249 7.87 11.20 14.70
CA LYS A 249 8.01 10.32 15.88
C LYS A 249 9.49 10.26 16.27
N GLU A 250 9.81 10.90 17.38
CA GLU A 250 11.19 11.10 17.83
C GLU A 250 11.92 9.78 18.12
N GLY A 251 13.09 9.60 17.50
CA GLY A 251 13.99 8.47 17.73
C GLY A 251 13.60 7.16 17.04
N TYR A 252 12.53 7.13 16.27
CA TYR A 252 12.14 5.95 15.50
C TYR A 252 12.82 5.91 14.13
N ASP A 253 13.20 4.71 13.72
CA ASP A 253 13.85 4.40 12.44
C ASP A 253 12.84 3.94 11.37
N HIS A 254 13.34 3.36 10.27
CA HIS A 254 12.53 2.88 9.15
C HIS A 254 11.99 1.45 9.32
N ASN A 255 12.23 0.80 10.46
CA ASN A 255 11.93 -0.61 10.67
C ASN A 255 10.50 -0.86 11.19
N TYR A 256 10.12 -2.13 11.25
CA TYR A 256 8.82 -2.54 11.78
C TYR A 256 8.63 -2.27 13.28
N TYR A 257 9.67 -1.98 14.03
CA TYR A 257 9.55 -1.45 15.41
C TYR A 257 8.78 -0.13 15.43
N PHE A 258 9.02 0.73 14.47
CA PHE A 258 8.25 1.96 14.25
C PHE A 258 6.78 1.64 13.91
N ILE A 259 6.55 0.81 12.90
CA ILE A 259 5.20 0.43 12.47
C ILE A 259 4.43 -0.21 13.62
N ALA A 260 5.01 -1.21 14.31
CA ALA A 260 4.35 -1.92 15.39
C ALA A 260 4.00 -1.02 16.59
N THR A 261 4.78 0.05 16.80
CA THR A 261 4.51 1.01 17.88
C THR A 261 3.30 1.89 17.56
N PHE A 262 3.12 2.31 16.30
CA PHE A 262 2.11 3.29 15.91
C PHE A 262 0.99 2.72 15.02
N VAL A 263 0.95 1.40 14.82
CA VAL A 263 -0.10 0.77 13.99
C VAL A 263 -1.50 0.99 14.55
N GLU A 264 -1.64 1.03 15.89
CA GLU A 264 -2.92 1.33 16.52
C GLU A 264 -3.39 2.75 16.21
N ASP A 265 -2.50 3.75 16.25
CA ASP A 265 -2.83 5.15 15.92
C ASP A 265 -3.37 5.27 14.49
N HIS A 266 -2.76 4.55 13.54
CA HIS A 266 -3.23 4.51 12.16
C HIS A 266 -4.58 3.79 12.02
N ILE A 267 -4.78 2.67 12.72
CA ILE A 267 -6.07 1.97 12.74
C ILE A 267 -7.15 2.84 13.38
N ASP A 268 -6.86 3.55 14.47
CA ASP A 268 -7.78 4.50 15.11
C ASP A 268 -8.11 5.69 14.23
N PHE A 269 -7.14 6.15 13.43
CA PHE A 269 -7.40 7.16 12.41
C PHE A 269 -8.42 6.66 11.38
N HIS A 270 -8.25 5.47 10.84
CA HIS A 270 -9.21 4.88 9.90
C HIS A 270 -10.58 4.62 10.54
N HIS A 271 -10.59 4.20 11.82
CA HIS A 271 -11.83 3.97 12.56
C HIS A 271 -12.74 5.20 12.62
N LYS A 272 -12.17 6.39 12.76
CA LYS A 272 -12.93 7.65 12.80
C LYS A 272 -13.64 7.96 11.48
N HIS A 273 -13.19 7.38 10.38
CA HIS A 273 -13.67 7.65 9.03
C HIS A 273 -14.52 6.52 8.44
N PHE A 274 -14.58 5.36 9.08
CA PHE A 274 -15.57 4.36 8.76
C PHE A 274 -16.93 4.74 9.36
N GLN A 275 -17.98 4.61 8.56
CA GLN A 275 -19.36 4.77 9.03
C GLN A 275 -19.83 3.41 9.58
N VAL A 276 -19.65 3.18 10.84
CA VAL A 276 -20.02 1.93 11.53
C VAL A 276 -21.36 2.13 12.24
#